data_8109e180c8b8aa9d41622593b388c26c
#
_entry.id   8109e180c8b8aa9d41622593b388c26c
#
_cell.length_a   1.000
_cell.length_b   1.000
_cell.length_c   1.000
_cell.angle_alpha   90.00
_cell.angle_beta   90.00
_cell.angle_gamma   90.00
#
_symmetry.space_group_name_H-M   'P 1'
#
loop_
_entity.id
_entity.type
_entity.pdbx_description
1 polymer ?
#
loop_
_entity_poly.entity_id
_entity_poly.type
_entity_poly.pdbx_seq_one_letter_code
_entity_poly.pdbx_strand_id
1 'polypeptide(L)'
;MSNIVVNISKVDKEFKTNDGKFKAVNQVSLDIKEKDIYGIIGFSGAGKSTLLRMINLLEVPDQGDIQVFNQSLLTLSNKDLLKQRKNIGMIFQHFNLLQNKTALENVELPLEFAGVARKERKKIALECLKIVDLEDKINVYPAKLSGGQKQRVAIARAIASQPKILLCDEPTSAVDPQTKQLILKYLKKINEQLGITIIIVTHEMQLIHDICNRVSVMENGEIVESFDLNEIHQQEPKSLISKILFNEIKHQNSERKYA
;
A
#
# COMPACT_ATOMS: atom_id res chain seq x y z
N MET A 1 14.95 -3.12 -19.12
CA MET A 1 15.10 -3.50 -17.71
C MET A 1 14.15 -2.63 -16.90
N SER A 2 13.26 -3.21 -16.11
CA SER A 2 12.35 -2.43 -15.26
C SER A 2 13.14 -1.72 -14.16
N ASN A 3 12.85 -0.42 -13.96
CA ASN A 3 13.56 0.42 -13.00
C ASN A 3 13.15 0.06 -11.57
N ILE A 4 14.09 -0.13 -10.64
CA ILE A 4 13.82 -0.34 -9.22
C ILE A 4 13.46 1.03 -8.63
N VAL A 5 12.27 1.14 -8.02
CA VAL A 5 11.80 2.40 -7.41
C VAL A 5 11.90 2.37 -5.89
N VAL A 6 11.88 1.18 -5.28
CA VAL A 6 12.18 0.99 -3.85
C VAL A 6 13.19 -0.15 -3.72
N ASN A 7 14.30 0.13 -3.05
CA ASN A 7 15.28 -0.86 -2.63
C ASN A 7 15.41 -0.82 -1.11
N ILE A 8 15.19 -1.95 -0.48
CA ILE A 8 15.34 -2.17 0.96
C ILE A 8 16.55 -3.09 1.15
N SER A 9 17.52 -2.70 1.94
CA SER A 9 18.78 -3.42 2.12
C SER A 9 19.04 -3.72 3.60
N LYS A 10 18.87 -4.99 3.98
CA LYS A 10 19.17 -5.55 5.31
C LYS A 10 18.62 -4.70 6.46
N VAL A 11 17.35 -4.29 6.36
CA VAL A 11 16.74 -3.47 7.40
C VAL A 11 16.35 -4.29 8.61
N ASP A 12 16.59 -3.71 9.77
CA ASP A 12 16.19 -4.23 11.08
C ASP A 12 15.27 -3.24 11.78
N LYS A 13 14.30 -3.75 12.57
CA LYS A 13 13.50 -2.95 13.49
C LYS A 13 13.15 -3.72 14.74
N GLU A 14 13.50 -3.15 15.89
CA GLU A 14 13.24 -3.70 17.21
C GLU A 14 12.38 -2.72 18.02
N PHE A 15 11.37 -3.22 18.70
CA PHE A 15 10.58 -2.46 19.65
C PHE A 15 10.82 -2.96 21.07
N LYS A 16 10.89 -2.03 22.03
CA LYS A 16 10.89 -2.37 23.45
C LYS A 16 9.48 -2.67 23.90
N THR A 17 9.27 -3.81 24.52
CA THR A 17 8.00 -4.24 25.11
C THR A 17 8.18 -4.45 26.61
N ASN A 18 7.07 -4.61 27.34
CA ASN A 18 7.15 -4.92 28.79
C ASN A 18 7.85 -6.26 29.07
N ASP A 19 7.77 -7.21 28.12
CA ASP A 19 8.34 -8.56 28.22
C ASP A 19 9.74 -8.67 27.60
N GLY A 20 10.35 -7.52 27.18
CA GLY A 20 11.68 -7.49 26.58
C GLY A 20 11.71 -6.77 25.23
N LYS A 21 12.52 -7.28 24.30
CA LYS A 21 12.66 -6.74 22.95
C LYS A 21 11.93 -7.61 21.94
N PHE A 22 11.17 -6.97 21.05
CA PHE A 22 10.49 -7.61 19.95
C PHE A 22 11.09 -7.15 18.62
N LYS A 23 11.68 -8.07 17.85
CA LYS A 23 12.23 -7.78 16.53
C LYS A 23 11.13 -7.89 15.48
N ALA A 24 10.57 -6.76 15.11
CA ALA A 24 9.46 -6.70 14.16
C ALA A 24 9.89 -6.87 12.70
N VAL A 25 11.14 -6.46 12.37
CA VAL A 25 11.75 -6.66 11.05
C VAL A 25 13.19 -7.12 11.27
N ASN A 26 13.59 -8.20 10.58
CA ASN A 26 14.86 -8.87 10.75
C ASN A 26 15.56 -9.05 9.40
N GLN A 27 16.64 -8.31 9.15
CA GLN A 27 17.52 -8.39 7.98
C GLN A 27 16.77 -8.42 6.63
N VAL A 28 15.65 -7.70 6.52
CA VAL A 28 14.83 -7.70 5.31
C VAL A 28 15.53 -6.98 4.17
N SER A 29 15.59 -7.65 3.01
CA SER A 29 16.03 -7.07 1.73
C SER A 29 14.96 -7.31 0.67
N LEU A 30 14.62 -6.28 -0.13
CA LEU A 30 13.51 -6.32 -1.07
C LEU A 30 13.66 -5.26 -2.16
N ASP A 31 13.37 -5.65 -3.42
CA ASP A 31 13.36 -4.76 -4.57
C ASP A 31 11.95 -4.67 -5.19
N ILE A 32 11.46 -3.44 -5.35
CA ILE A 32 10.16 -3.17 -5.98
C ILE A 32 10.40 -2.37 -7.25
N LYS A 33 9.83 -2.86 -8.34
CA LYS A 33 9.99 -2.28 -9.66
C LYS A 33 8.90 -1.24 -9.95
N GLU A 34 9.21 -0.33 -10.84
CA GLU A 34 8.25 0.66 -11.33
C GLU A 34 7.00 -0.01 -11.92
N LYS A 35 5.82 0.50 -11.58
CA LYS A 35 4.50 0.01 -11.98
C LYS A 35 4.11 -1.36 -11.44
N ASP A 36 4.90 -1.96 -10.52
CA ASP A 36 4.43 -3.15 -9.80
C ASP A 36 3.15 -2.87 -9.01
N ILE A 37 2.29 -3.86 -8.90
CA ILE A 37 1.38 -4.03 -7.77
C ILE A 37 2.00 -5.13 -6.91
N TYR A 38 2.78 -4.72 -5.93
CA TYR A 38 3.60 -5.61 -5.11
C TYR A 38 2.89 -5.97 -3.81
N GLY A 39 2.67 -7.25 -3.58
CA GLY A 39 2.10 -7.78 -2.34
C GLY A 39 3.15 -8.15 -1.30
N ILE A 40 2.91 -7.87 -0.04
CA ILE A 40 3.64 -8.44 1.10
C ILE A 40 2.59 -9.15 1.97
N ILE A 41 2.65 -10.48 2.00
CA ILE A 41 1.68 -11.32 2.70
C ILE A 41 2.32 -12.00 3.90
N GLY A 42 1.54 -12.24 4.94
CA GLY A 42 2.00 -12.90 6.16
C GLY A 42 0.93 -12.89 7.24
N PHE A 43 1.08 -13.71 8.26
CA PHE A 43 0.17 -13.71 9.42
C PHE A 43 0.20 -12.38 10.18
N SER A 44 -0.82 -12.16 11.03
CA SER A 44 -0.82 -11.03 11.94
C SER A 44 0.43 -11.05 12.83
N GLY A 45 1.06 -9.88 13.02
CA GLY A 45 2.32 -9.78 13.79
C GLY A 45 3.60 -10.12 13.01
N ALA A 46 3.54 -10.52 11.73
CA ALA A 46 4.74 -10.85 10.93
C ALA A 46 5.66 -9.65 10.62
N GLY A 47 5.28 -8.41 10.95
CA GLY A 47 6.09 -7.21 10.72
C GLY A 47 5.72 -6.39 9.47
N LYS A 48 4.71 -6.81 8.70
CA LYS A 48 4.34 -6.23 7.39
C LYS A 48 4.08 -4.71 7.44
N SER A 49 3.21 -4.26 8.36
CA SER A 49 2.88 -2.83 8.50
C SER A 49 4.09 -2.01 8.94
N THR A 50 4.97 -2.57 9.78
CA THR A 50 6.23 -1.95 10.18
C THR A 50 7.13 -1.76 8.97
N LEU A 51 7.34 -2.81 8.16
CA LEU A 51 8.13 -2.74 6.93
C LEU A 51 7.55 -1.73 5.95
N LEU A 52 6.23 -1.73 5.74
CA LEU A 52 5.56 -0.75 4.86
C LEU A 52 5.80 0.69 5.31
N ARG A 53 5.68 0.96 6.62
CA ARG A 53 5.87 2.31 7.20
C ARG A 53 7.31 2.79 7.17
N MET A 54 8.27 1.90 7.01
CA MET A 54 9.67 2.30 6.79
C MET A 54 9.88 2.90 5.41
N ILE A 55 9.12 2.48 4.37
CA ILE A 55 9.29 2.97 3.00
C ILE A 55 9.03 4.48 2.86
N ASN A 56 8.31 5.08 3.82
CA ASN A 56 8.12 6.54 3.89
C ASN A 56 8.71 7.14 5.19
N LEU A 57 9.53 6.37 5.93
CA LEU A 57 10.12 6.71 7.23
C LEU A 57 9.11 7.20 8.28
N LEU A 58 7.87 6.68 8.28
CA LEU A 58 6.99 6.78 9.45
C LEU A 58 7.53 5.91 10.59
N GLU A 59 8.20 4.81 10.25
CA GLU A 59 9.06 4.03 11.15
C GLU A 59 10.49 4.11 10.63
N VAL A 60 11.43 4.45 11.50
CA VAL A 60 12.85 4.52 11.14
C VAL A 60 13.50 3.17 11.45
N PRO A 61 14.19 2.53 10.49
CA PRO A 61 14.92 1.30 10.74
C PRO A 61 16.06 1.54 11.74
N ASP A 62 16.39 0.51 12.52
CA ASP A 62 17.52 0.56 13.48
C ASP A 62 18.85 0.24 12.78
N GLN A 63 18.78 -0.54 11.67
CA GLN A 63 19.93 -0.87 10.80
C GLN A 63 19.46 -1.02 9.35
N GLY A 64 20.43 -1.03 8.42
CA GLY A 64 20.17 -1.17 6.99
C GLY A 64 19.89 0.15 6.29
N ASP A 65 19.42 0.09 5.05
CA ASP A 65 19.12 1.28 4.23
C ASP A 65 17.82 1.09 3.45
N ILE A 66 17.14 2.21 3.17
CA ILE A 66 15.94 2.27 2.35
C ILE A 66 16.13 3.36 1.31
N GLN A 67 16.18 2.95 0.06
CA GLN A 67 16.29 3.84 -1.07
C GLN A 67 14.96 3.93 -1.82
N VAL A 68 14.54 5.15 -2.12
CA VAL A 68 13.40 5.43 -2.98
C VAL A 68 13.89 6.30 -4.14
N PHE A 69 13.66 5.84 -5.37
CA PHE A 69 14.19 6.46 -6.60
C PHE A 69 15.72 6.65 -6.55
N ASN A 70 16.44 5.61 -6.13
CA ASN A 70 17.90 5.59 -5.97
C ASN A 70 18.45 6.61 -4.94
N GLN A 71 17.61 7.09 -4.03
CA GLN A 71 18.02 8.01 -2.98
C GLN A 71 17.76 7.41 -1.60
N SER A 72 18.80 7.26 -0.76
CA SER A 72 18.65 6.81 0.63
C SER A 72 17.83 7.82 1.43
N LEU A 73 16.73 7.36 2.02
CA LEU A 73 15.85 8.20 2.83
C LEU A 73 16.49 8.59 4.16
N LEU A 74 17.38 7.75 4.69
CA LEU A 74 18.02 7.94 6.00
C LEU A 74 19.03 9.09 6.01
N THR A 75 19.57 9.45 4.85
CA THR A 75 20.56 10.52 4.70
C THR A 75 19.95 11.87 4.34
N LEU A 76 18.63 11.92 4.11
CA LEU A 76 17.95 13.15 3.73
C LEU A 76 17.80 14.14 4.87
N SER A 77 17.91 15.42 4.56
CA SER A 77 17.43 16.48 5.45
C SER A 77 15.92 16.37 5.65
N ASN A 78 15.37 16.87 6.76
CA ASN A 78 13.93 16.91 6.99
C ASN A 78 13.16 17.58 5.83
N LYS A 79 13.74 18.63 5.25
CA LYS A 79 13.15 19.34 4.09
C LYS A 79 13.09 18.47 2.84
N ASP A 80 14.12 17.70 2.57
CA ASP A 80 14.18 16.83 1.39
C ASP A 80 13.35 15.55 1.60
N LEU A 81 13.30 15.03 2.82
CA LEU A 81 12.39 13.94 3.18
C LEU A 81 10.92 14.35 2.97
N LEU A 82 10.52 15.57 3.35
CA LEU A 82 9.18 16.08 3.08
C LEU A 82 8.89 16.19 1.58
N LYS A 83 9.88 16.54 0.74
CA LYS A 83 9.73 16.52 -0.73
C LYS A 83 9.56 15.08 -1.25
N GLN A 84 10.38 14.14 -0.75
CA GLN A 84 10.26 12.72 -1.13
C GLN A 84 8.90 12.13 -0.75
N ARG A 85 8.39 12.45 0.44
CA ARG A 85 7.06 12.00 0.89
C ARG A 85 5.90 12.46 0.01
N LYS A 86 6.05 13.56 -0.77
CA LYS A 86 5.05 13.95 -1.78
C LYS A 86 4.90 12.93 -2.92
N ASN A 87 5.97 12.17 -3.20
CA ASN A 87 5.96 11.10 -4.19
C ASN A 87 5.39 9.78 -3.66
N ILE A 88 5.05 9.71 -2.35
CA ILE A 88 4.60 8.50 -1.67
C ILE A 88 3.25 8.76 -1.03
N GLY A 89 2.18 8.24 -1.63
CA GLY A 89 0.85 8.23 -1.03
C GLY A 89 0.71 7.07 -0.03
N MET A 90 -0.18 7.21 0.95
CA MET A 90 -0.45 6.12 1.90
C MET A 90 -1.93 5.98 2.21
N ILE A 91 -2.41 4.75 2.14
CA ILE A 91 -3.73 4.30 2.59
C ILE A 91 -3.50 3.50 3.87
N PHE A 92 -4.12 3.92 4.96
CA PHE A 92 -4.00 3.29 6.27
C PHE A 92 -5.13 2.28 6.50
N GLN A 93 -4.90 1.29 7.36
CA GLN A 93 -5.88 0.30 7.77
C GLN A 93 -7.16 0.92 8.35
N HIS A 94 -7.03 1.96 9.18
CA HIS A 94 -8.12 2.81 9.61
C HIS A 94 -8.10 4.07 8.75
N PHE A 95 -9.16 4.39 8.09
CA PHE A 95 -9.31 5.44 7.06
C PHE A 95 -8.58 6.76 7.38
N ASN A 96 -8.38 7.09 8.67
CA ASN A 96 -7.68 8.28 9.17
C ASN A 96 -8.21 9.58 8.54
N LEU A 97 -9.54 9.66 8.33
CA LEU A 97 -10.20 10.87 7.85
C LEU A 97 -10.40 11.85 8.99
N LEU A 98 -10.18 13.14 8.71
CA LEU A 98 -10.51 14.22 9.64
C LEU A 98 -12.03 14.35 9.74
N GLN A 99 -12.58 14.08 10.92
CA GLN A 99 -14.03 14.02 11.16
C GLN A 99 -14.73 15.37 11.02
N ASN A 100 -14.00 16.46 11.22
CA ASN A 100 -14.46 17.85 11.10
C ASN A 100 -14.29 18.44 9.69
N LYS A 101 -13.88 17.62 8.71
CA LYS A 101 -13.74 18.00 7.30
C LYS A 101 -14.62 17.12 6.42
N THR A 102 -15.19 17.71 5.37
CA THR A 102 -15.96 16.98 4.35
C THR A 102 -15.08 16.02 3.55
N ALA A 103 -15.67 15.16 2.70
CA ALA A 103 -14.93 14.28 1.80
C ALA A 103 -13.98 15.09 0.90
N LEU A 104 -14.46 16.19 0.30
CA LEU A 104 -13.65 17.08 -0.54
C LEU A 104 -12.48 17.67 0.24
N GLU A 105 -12.73 18.25 1.41
CA GLU A 105 -11.70 18.87 2.24
C GLU A 105 -10.65 17.86 2.75
N ASN A 106 -11.04 16.60 3.01
CA ASN A 106 -10.12 15.53 3.32
C ASN A 106 -9.16 15.24 2.14
N VAL A 107 -9.69 15.26 0.91
CA VAL A 107 -8.87 15.03 -0.30
C VAL A 107 -8.00 16.24 -0.63
N GLU A 108 -8.44 17.46 -0.34
CA GLU A 108 -7.64 18.69 -0.51
C GLU A 108 -6.45 18.78 0.44
N LEU A 109 -6.46 18.07 1.58
CA LEU A 109 -5.51 18.24 2.67
C LEU A 109 -4.03 18.07 2.25
N PRO A 110 -3.61 17.00 1.54
CA PRO A 110 -2.22 16.86 1.11
C PRO A 110 -1.78 17.97 0.14
N LEU A 111 -2.70 18.49 -0.66
CA LEU A 111 -2.44 19.61 -1.58
C LEU A 111 -2.29 20.93 -0.83
N GLU A 112 -3.05 21.10 0.27
CA GLU A 112 -2.92 22.25 1.15
C GLU A 112 -1.55 22.31 1.80
N PHE A 113 -1.08 21.20 2.36
CA PHE A 113 0.28 21.08 2.91
C PHE A 113 1.38 21.24 1.84
N ALA A 114 1.06 20.91 0.58
CA ALA A 114 1.96 21.14 -0.54
C ALA A 114 2.03 22.60 -1.01
N GLY A 115 1.16 23.50 -0.47
CA GLY A 115 1.09 24.90 -0.85
C GLY A 115 0.35 25.19 -2.16
N VAL A 116 -0.46 24.24 -2.65
CA VAL A 116 -1.25 24.38 -3.88
C VAL A 116 -2.38 25.42 -3.65
N ALA A 117 -2.59 26.32 -4.61
CA ALA A 117 -3.63 27.35 -4.51
C ALA A 117 -5.04 26.75 -4.39
N ARG A 118 -5.93 27.37 -3.58
CA ARG A 118 -7.26 26.84 -3.23
C ARG A 118 -8.11 26.42 -4.44
N LYS A 119 -8.11 27.23 -5.51
CA LYS A 119 -8.87 26.94 -6.74
C LYS A 119 -8.39 25.67 -7.42
N GLU A 120 -7.08 25.47 -7.48
CA GLU A 120 -6.45 24.31 -8.09
C GLU A 120 -6.62 23.06 -7.21
N ARG A 121 -6.47 23.19 -5.88
CA ARG A 121 -6.73 22.07 -4.94
C ARG A 121 -8.12 21.49 -5.13
N LYS A 122 -9.15 22.37 -5.19
CA LYS A 122 -10.52 21.94 -5.36
C LYS A 122 -10.72 21.17 -6.67
N LYS A 123 -10.11 21.64 -7.77
CA LYS A 123 -10.19 20.97 -9.07
C LYS A 123 -9.59 19.58 -8.99
N ILE A 124 -8.35 19.45 -8.49
CA ILE A 124 -7.66 18.16 -8.35
C ILE A 124 -8.44 17.21 -7.43
N ALA A 125 -8.92 17.70 -6.29
CA ALA A 125 -9.67 16.88 -5.35
C ALA A 125 -10.99 16.34 -5.94
N LEU A 126 -11.69 17.14 -6.75
CA LEU A 126 -12.89 16.69 -7.47
C LEU A 126 -12.55 15.60 -8.49
N GLU A 127 -11.46 15.73 -9.24
CA GLU A 127 -10.98 14.71 -10.17
C GLU A 127 -10.63 13.41 -9.44
N CYS A 128 -9.96 13.49 -8.28
CA CYS A 128 -9.66 12.31 -7.46
C CYS A 128 -10.93 11.63 -6.91
N LEU A 129 -11.92 12.39 -6.46
CA LEU A 129 -13.21 11.83 -6.01
C LEU A 129 -13.98 11.17 -7.15
N LYS A 130 -13.88 11.69 -8.36
CA LYS A 130 -14.45 11.08 -9.56
C LYS A 130 -13.81 9.73 -9.90
N ILE A 131 -12.49 9.57 -9.71
CA ILE A 131 -11.78 8.29 -9.95
C ILE A 131 -12.39 7.17 -9.10
N VAL A 132 -12.90 7.50 -7.91
CA VAL A 132 -13.45 6.56 -6.92
C VAL A 132 -14.99 6.62 -6.81
N ASP A 133 -15.67 7.22 -7.79
CA ASP A 133 -17.14 7.35 -7.90
C ASP A 133 -17.79 7.92 -6.62
N LEU A 134 -17.33 9.10 -6.19
CA LEU A 134 -17.83 9.83 -5.00
C LEU A 134 -18.15 11.31 -5.28
N GLU A 135 -18.50 11.67 -6.52
CA GLU A 135 -18.85 13.05 -6.90
C GLU A 135 -20.10 13.56 -6.15
N ASP A 136 -21.02 12.67 -5.81
CA ASP A 136 -22.24 12.99 -5.07
C ASP A 136 -22.03 13.16 -3.56
N LYS A 137 -20.84 12.85 -3.04
CA LYS A 137 -20.50 12.87 -1.61
C LYS A 137 -19.51 13.98 -1.21
N ILE A 138 -19.17 14.90 -2.10
CA ILE A 138 -18.14 15.94 -1.88
C ILE A 138 -18.31 16.73 -0.59
N ASN A 139 -19.56 17.05 -0.22
CA ASN A 139 -19.89 17.86 0.95
C ASN A 139 -20.28 17.03 2.18
N VAL A 140 -20.13 15.69 2.12
CA VAL A 140 -20.52 14.79 3.20
C VAL A 140 -19.37 14.63 4.18
N TYR A 141 -19.65 14.70 5.48
CA TYR A 141 -18.69 14.44 6.56
C TYR A 141 -18.49 12.93 6.78
N PRO A 142 -17.30 12.51 7.23
CA PRO A 142 -16.98 11.08 7.43
C PRO A 142 -17.99 10.32 8.31
N ALA A 143 -18.57 10.98 9.32
CA ALA A 143 -19.58 10.37 10.19
C ALA A 143 -20.82 9.86 9.43
N LYS A 144 -21.15 10.45 8.27
CA LYS A 144 -22.29 10.07 7.41
C LYS A 144 -21.93 9.19 6.24
N LEU A 145 -20.66 8.75 6.13
CA LEU A 145 -20.17 7.85 5.09
C LEU A 145 -20.14 6.41 5.57
N SER A 146 -20.47 5.45 4.70
CA SER A 146 -20.23 4.03 4.96
C SER A 146 -18.73 3.72 5.06
N GLY A 147 -18.35 2.55 5.59
CA GLY A 147 -16.96 2.11 5.66
C GLY A 147 -16.27 2.13 4.28
N GLY A 148 -16.94 1.58 3.26
CA GLY A 148 -16.43 1.59 1.89
C GLY A 148 -16.33 2.99 1.26
N GLN A 149 -17.26 3.90 1.59
CA GLN A 149 -17.16 5.29 1.15
C GLN A 149 -15.98 6.01 1.83
N LYS A 150 -15.77 5.80 3.13
CA LYS A 150 -14.59 6.31 3.86
C LYS A 150 -13.29 5.83 3.24
N GLN A 151 -13.21 4.55 2.87
CA GLN A 151 -12.04 3.98 2.23
C GLN A 151 -11.79 4.61 0.86
N ARG A 152 -12.84 4.81 0.06
CA ARG A 152 -12.73 5.50 -1.24
C ARG A 152 -12.26 6.95 -1.09
N VAL A 153 -12.73 7.69 -0.07
CA VAL A 153 -12.20 9.03 0.24
C VAL A 153 -10.72 8.96 0.63
N ALA A 154 -10.31 7.96 1.43
CA ALA A 154 -8.90 7.77 1.80
C ALA A 154 -8.01 7.45 0.58
N ILE A 155 -8.50 6.66 -0.38
CA ILE A 155 -7.83 6.40 -1.66
C ILE A 155 -7.71 7.71 -2.46
N ALA A 156 -8.80 8.46 -2.66
CA ALA A 156 -8.78 9.73 -3.37
C ALA A 156 -7.80 10.73 -2.74
N ARG A 157 -7.76 10.81 -1.42
CA ARG A 157 -6.79 11.63 -0.68
C ARG A 157 -5.34 11.19 -0.94
N ALA A 158 -5.08 9.89 -0.93
CA ALA A 158 -3.74 9.35 -1.11
C ALA A 158 -3.17 9.61 -2.51
N ILE A 159 -4.02 9.69 -3.54
CA ILE A 159 -3.59 9.97 -4.93
C ILE A 159 -3.63 11.47 -5.29
N ALA A 160 -4.18 12.33 -4.44
CA ALA A 160 -4.34 13.76 -4.74
C ALA A 160 -3.00 14.49 -5.01
N SER A 161 -1.93 14.11 -4.31
CA SER A 161 -0.59 14.64 -4.55
C SER A 161 0.11 14.07 -5.80
N GLN A 162 -0.58 13.25 -6.60
CA GLN A 162 -0.04 12.54 -7.76
C GLN A 162 1.25 11.76 -7.42
N PRO A 163 1.20 10.87 -6.41
CA PRO A 163 2.37 10.13 -5.98
C PRO A 163 2.82 9.15 -7.06
N LYS A 164 4.10 8.78 -7.04
CA LYS A 164 4.66 7.71 -7.89
C LYS A 164 4.55 6.33 -7.22
N ILE A 165 4.44 6.31 -5.90
CA ILE A 165 4.28 5.10 -5.08
C ILE A 165 3.06 5.27 -4.18
N LEU A 166 2.24 4.21 -4.07
CA LEU A 166 1.10 4.14 -3.16
C LEU A 166 1.28 2.97 -2.20
N LEU A 167 1.42 3.28 -0.92
CA LEU A 167 1.51 2.30 0.16
C LEU A 167 0.12 1.99 0.70
N CYS A 168 -0.25 0.71 0.79
CA CYS A 168 -1.56 0.27 1.25
C CYS A 168 -1.41 -0.69 2.44
N ASP A 169 -1.76 -0.21 3.64
CA ASP A 169 -1.76 -0.99 4.87
C ASP A 169 -3.14 -1.62 5.07
N GLU A 170 -3.30 -2.88 4.69
CA GLU A 170 -4.56 -3.64 4.77
C GLU A 170 -5.79 -2.89 4.19
N PRO A 171 -5.78 -2.49 2.91
CA PRO A 171 -6.75 -1.54 2.36
C PRO A 171 -8.20 -2.05 2.33
N THR A 172 -8.43 -3.34 2.58
CA THR A 172 -9.74 -4.01 2.50
C THR A 172 -10.23 -4.58 3.83
N SER A 173 -9.43 -4.50 4.91
CA SER A 173 -9.75 -5.17 6.19
C SER A 173 -10.99 -4.62 6.91
N ALA A 174 -11.36 -3.34 6.64
CA ALA A 174 -12.45 -2.64 7.33
C ALA A 174 -13.75 -2.52 6.51
N VAL A 175 -13.92 -3.33 5.43
CA VAL A 175 -15.06 -3.22 4.51
C VAL A 175 -15.65 -4.58 4.17
N ASP A 176 -16.92 -4.57 3.72
CA ASP A 176 -17.65 -5.78 3.30
C ASP A 176 -17.08 -6.38 1.99
N PRO A 177 -17.42 -7.67 1.67
CA PRO A 177 -16.85 -8.35 0.51
C PRO A 177 -17.13 -7.69 -0.85
N GLN A 178 -18.32 -7.09 -1.05
CA GLN A 178 -18.64 -6.39 -2.31
C GLN A 178 -17.80 -5.13 -2.47
N THR A 179 -17.66 -4.38 -1.39
CA THR A 179 -16.82 -3.18 -1.34
C THR A 179 -15.34 -3.52 -1.53
N LYS A 180 -14.85 -4.68 -1.03
CA LYS A 180 -13.48 -5.14 -1.28
C LYS A 180 -13.18 -5.21 -2.78
N GLN A 181 -14.00 -5.89 -3.56
CA GLN A 181 -13.82 -6.02 -5.01
C GLN A 181 -13.80 -4.66 -5.71
N LEU A 182 -14.64 -3.74 -5.27
CA LEU A 182 -14.66 -2.37 -5.80
C LEU A 182 -13.36 -1.63 -5.49
N ILE A 183 -12.83 -1.74 -4.26
CA ILE A 183 -11.54 -1.13 -3.88
C ILE A 183 -10.39 -1.70 -4.72
N LEU A 184 -10.34 -3.02 -4.92
CA LEU A 184 -9.34 -3.66 -5.77
C LEU A 184 -9.39 -3.15 -7.22
N LYS A 185 -10.60 -2.97 -7.75
CA LYS A 185 -10.81 -2.38 -9.08
C LYS A 185 -10.25 -0.95 -9.16
N TYR A 186 -10.45 -0.12 -8.13
CA TYR A 186 -9.87 1.24 -8.11
C TYR A 186 -8.34 1.20 -8.03
N LEU A 187 -7.77 0.35 -7.19
CA LEU A 187 -6.30 0.23 -7.08
C LEU A 187 -5.69 -0.21 -8.43
N LYS A 188 -6.29 -1.20 -9.09
CA LYS A 188 -5.86 -1.64 -10.41
C LYS A 188 -5.97 -0.52 -11.46
N LYS A 189 -7.10 0.18 -11.51
CA LYS A 189 -7.30 1.35 -12.39
C LYS A 189 -6.26 2.45 -12.15
N ILE A 190 -5.94 2.75 -10.88
CA ILE A 190 -4.92 3.73 -10.49
C ILE A 190 -3.54 3.30 -10.99
N ASN A 191 -3.16 2.04 -10.82
CA ASN A 191 -1.89 1.52 -11.33
C ASN A 191 -1.82 1.61 -12.86
N GLU A 192 -2.85 1.11 -13.57
CA GLU A 192 -2.88 1.04 -15.04
C GLU A 192 -2.95 2.43 -15.71
N GLN A 193 -3.79 3.33 -15.19
CA GLN A 193 -4.06 4.63 -15.83
C GLN A 193 -3.09 5.72 -15.41
N LEU A 194 -2.63 5.70 -14.15
CA LEU A 194 -1.75 6.73 -13.61
C LEU A 194 -0.29 6.25 -13.53
N GLY A 195 -0.02 4.97 -13.79
CA GLY A 195 1.33 4.39 -13.73
C GLY A 195 1.93 4.37 -12.32
N ILE A 196 1.10 4.41 -11.28
CA ILE A 196 1.53 4.45 -9.88
C ILE A 196 1.95 3.04 -9.45
N THR A 197 3.15 2.88 -8.89
CA THR A 197 3.59 1.65 -8.23
C THR A 197 2.83 1.47 -6.93
N ILE A 198 2.23 0.30 -6.71
CA ILE A 198 1.42 0.02 -5.51
C ILE A 198 2.10 -1.05 -4.67
N ILE A 199 2.23 -0.81 -3.37
CA ILE A 199 2.77 -1.77 -2.40
C ILE A 199 1.68 -2.04 -1.38
N ILE A 200 1.25 -3.30 -1.28
CA ILE A 200 0.13 -3.71 -0.43
C ILE A 200 0.62 -4.69 0.62
N VAL A 201 0.36 -4.41 1.88
CA VAL A 201 0.49 -5.42 2.93
C VAL A 201 -0.89 -5.94 3.31
N THR A 202 -1.03 -7.27 3.41
CA THR A 202 -2.28 -7.93 3.73
C THR A 202 -2.05 -9.33 4.30
N HIS A 203 -3.07 -9.88 4.93
CA HIS A 203 -3.17 -11.30 5.25
C HIS A 203 -4.16 -12.03 4.33
N GLU A 204 -4.79 -11.32 3.38
CA GLU A 204 -5.78 -11.85 2.46
C GLU A 204 -5.12 -12.38 1.17
N MET A 205 -5.07 -13.72 1.01
CA MET A 205 -4.46 -14.38 -0.16
C MET A 205 -5.19 -14.04 -1.45
N GLN A 206 -6.52 -13.98 -1.39
CA GLN A 206 -7.39 -13.63 -2.52
C GLN A 206 -7.02 -12.28 -3.13
N LEU A 207 -6.75 -11.26 -2.29
CA LEU A 207 -6.34 -9.93 -2.76
C LEU A 207 -5.05 -10.00 -3.56
N ILE A 208 -4.06 -10.76 -3.07
CA ILE A 208 -2.77 -10.92 -3.76
C ILE A 208 -2.98 -11.51 -5.15
N HIS A 209 -3.78 -12.58 -5.23
CA HIS A 209 -4.10 -13.22 -6.51
C HIS A 209 -4.83 -12.29 -7.48
N ASP A 210 -5.78 -11.47 -6.98
CA ASP A 210 -6.67 -10.67 -7.83
C ASP A 210 -5.96 -9.49 -8.52
N ILE A 211 -4.97 -8.89 -7.88
CA ILE A 211 -4.37 -7.65 -8.40
C ILE A 211 -2.85 -7.57 -8.40
N CYS A 212 -2.14 -8.39 -7.61
CA CYS A 212 -0.68 -8.29 -7.54
C CYS A 212 -0.01 -9.00 -8.73
N ASN A 213 1.12 -8.47 -9.20
CA ASN A 213 1.99 -9.15 -10.15
C ASN A 213 3.21 -9.80 -9.48
N ARG A 214 3.61 -9.31 -8.31
CA ARG A 214 4.70 -9.87 -7.51
C ARG A 214 4.31 -9.91 -6.04
N VAL A 215 4.83 -10.87 -5.30
CA VAL A 215 4.53 -11.05 -3.88
C VAL A 215 5.76 -11.52 -3.11
N SER A 216 5.91 -11.03 -1.88
CA SER A 216 6.80 -11.59 -0.87
C SER A 216 6.02 -12.13 0.32
N VAL A 217 6.45 -13.25 0.85
CA VAL A 217 5.93 -13.86 2.07
C VAL A 217 6.80 -13.43 3.24
N MET A 218 6.18 -12.86 4.26
CA MET A 218 6.85 -12.40 5.48
C MET A 218 6.41 -13.22 6.68
N GLU A 219 7.37 -13.83 7.38
CA GLU A 219 7.18 -14.60 8.60
C GLU A 219 8.20 -14.17 9.65
N ASN A 220 7.77 -13.95 10.89
CA ASN A 220 8.65 -13.60 12.03
C ASN A 220 9.65 -12.47 11.76
N GLY A 221 9.21 -11.45 11.01
CA GLY A 221 10.05 -10.30 10.67
C GLY A 221 10.95 -10.48 9.45
N GLU A 222 10.95 -11.64 8.80
CA GLU A 222 11.83 -11.96 7.66
C GLU A 222 11.03 -12.17 6.37
N ILE A 223 11.62 -11.84 5.23
CA ILE A 223 11.10 -12.28 3.92
C ILE A 223 11.63 -13.69 3.67
N VAL A 224 10.73 -14.67 3.72
CA VAL A 224 11.07 -16.08 3.55
C VAL A 224 11.04 -16.53 2.08
N GLU A 225 10.16 -15.94 1.27
CA GLU A 225 10.01 -16.25 -0.16
C GLU A 225 9.50 -15.02 -0.93
N SER A 226 9.84 -14.97 -2.22
CA SER A 226 9.32 -13.96 -3.15
C SER A 226 9.03 -14.59 -4.50
N PHE A 227 7.88 -14.20 -5.10
CA PHE A 227 7.39 -14.79 -6.34
C PHE A 227 6.97 -13.73 -7.35
N ASP A 228 7.21 -14.02 -8.63
CA ASP A 228 6.50 -13.37 -9.73
C ASP A 228 5.24 -14.19 -10.03
N LEU A 229 4.07 -13.58 -9.88
CA LEU A 229 2.80 -14.30 -10.02
C LEU A 229 2.47 -14.64 -11.48
N ASN A 230 3.14 -14.00 -12.45
CA ASN A 230 3.01 -14.36 -13.86
C ASN A 230 3.77 -15.68 -14.18
N GLU A 231 4.79 -16.02 -13.37
CA GLU A 231 5.63 -17.21 -13.53
C GLU A 231 5.40 -18.24 -12.41
N ILE A 232 4.28 -18.15 -11.71
CA ILE A 232 4.01 -18.94 -10.50
C ILE A 232 4.05 -20.46 -10.75
N HIS A 233 3.73 -20.91 -11.97
CA HIS A 233 3.74 -22.34 -12.33
C HIS A 233 5.14 -22.96 -12.39
N GLN A 234 6.19 -22.11 -12.45
CA GLN A 234 7.60 -22.54 -12.51
C GLN A 234 8.28 -22.54 -11.13
N GLN A 235 7.54 -22.21 -10.08
CA GLN A 235 8.08 -21.99 -8.74
C GLN A 235 7.45 -22.97 -7.75
N GLU A 236 8.25 -23.41 -6.76
CA GLU A 236 7.81 -24.34 -5.72
C GLU A 236 7.70 -23.61 -4.38
N PRO A 237 6.49 -23.57 -3.77
CA PRO A 237 6.28 -22.92 -2.46
C PRO A 237 6.86 -23.78 -1.34
N LYS A 238 7.60 -23.18 -0.43
CA LYS A 238 8.22 -23.85 0.73
C LYS A 238 7.47 -23.56 2.03
N SER A 239 7.17 -22.29 2.29
CA SER A 239 6.48 -21.85 3.50
C SER A 239 5.01 -22.29 3.51
N LEU A 240 4.39 -22.32 4.69
CA LEU A 240 2.96 -22.64 4.83
C LEU A 240 2.09 -21.63 4.07
N ILE A 241 2.41 -20.35 4.21
CA ILE A 241 1.66 -19.26 3.57
C ILE A 241 1.73 -19.35 2.06
N SER A 242 2.93 -19.57 1.50
CA SER A 242 3.09 -19.73 0.06
C SER A 242 2.37 -20.95 -0.49
N LYS A 243 2.37 -22.07 0.24
CA LYS A 243 1.59 -23.28 -0.14
C LYS A 243 0.08 -23.01 -0.20
N ILE A 244 -0.45 -22.27 0.79
CA ILE A 244 -1.86 -21.87 0.79
C ILE A 244 -2.15 -20.96 -0.40
N LEU A 245 -1.33 -19.92 -0.63
CA LEU A 245 -1.47 -19.00 -1.77
C LEU A 245 -1.48 -19.75 -3.11
N PHE A 246 -0.53 -20.68 -3.31
CA PHE A 246 -0.45 -21.47 -4.55
C PHE A 246 -1.65 -22.39 -4.74
N ASN A 247 -2.19 -22.97 -3.66
CA ASN A 247 -3.38 -23.81 -3.73
C ASN A 247 -4.63 -22.97 -4.11
N GLU A 248 -4.81 -21.79 -3.53
CA GLU A 248 -5.92 -20.89 -3.91
C GLU A 248 -5.83 -20.49 -5.38
N ILE A 249 -4.64 -20.14 -5.87
CA ILE A 249 -4.42 -19.78 -7.29
C ILE A 249 -4.75 -20.98 -8.21
N LYS A 250 -4.36 -22.19 -7.85
CA LYS A 250 -4.66 -23.41 -8.64
C LYS A 250 -6.17 -23.71 -8.69
N HIS A 251 -6.86 -23.59 -7.57
CA HIS A 251 -8.32 -23.82 -7.50
C HIS A 251 -9.09 -22.85 -8.39
N GLN A 252 -8.78 -21.56 -8.32
CA GLN A 252 -9.49 -20.56 -9.13
C GLN A 252 -9.21 -20.68 -10.63
N ASN A 253 -7.98 -21.03 -11.02
CA ASN A 253 -7.65 -21.28 -12.42
C ASN A 253 -8.39 -22.53 -12.96
N SER A 254 -8.71 -23.50 -12.12
CA SER A 254 -9.55 -24.64 -12.52
C SER A 254 -11.02 -24.25 -12.68
N GLU A 255 -11.58 -23.44 -11.77
CA GLU A 255 -12.97 -22.97 -11.89
C GLU A 255 -13.21 -22.08 -13.12
N ARG A 256 -12.24 -21.19 -13.46
CA ARG A 256 -12.32 -20.35 -14.68
C ARG A 256 -12.23 -21.13 -15.99
N LYS A 257 -11.75 -22.39 -15.99
CA LYS A 257 -11.75 -23.26 -17.17
C LYS A 257 -13.08 -23.95 -17.41
N TYR A 258 -13.98 -23.99 -16.43
CA TYR A 258 -15.27 -24.64 -16.50
C TYR A 258 -16.47 -23.67 -16.50
N ALA A 259 -16.22 -22.34 -16.42
CA ALA A 259 -17.22 -21.27 -16.56
C ALA A 259 -17.13 -20.59 -17.94
#